data_5ff8b8f51993b431ae853ef0c23f1fe5
#
_entry.id   5ff8b8f51993b431ae853ef0c23f1fe5
#
_cell.length_a   1.000
_cell.length_b   1.000
_cell.length_c   1.000
_cell.angle_alpha   90.00
_cell.angle_beta   90.00
_cell.angle_gamma   90.00
#
_symmetry.space_group_name_H-M   'P 1'
#
loop_
_entity.id
_entity.type
_entity.pdbx_description
1 polymer ?
#
loop_
_entity_poly.entity_id
_entity_poly.type
_entity_poly.pdbx_seq_one_letter_code
_entity_poly.pdbx_strand_id
1 'polypeptide(L)'
;AGKLADGTAVSQSGTLILDGSGRLLAVVYAAPSGYKGGSLFGLAEFVRPEAGAPYLRPLDGAAFLWSSRNPAATAEYGTGFSRDLPLAGGWYSKTENLYAYYAGLDLAAGTDTNAPAPELTVGTNRFASVWWNPAGIALTPAVNAAGVMTGLTAPAAGKPTDGDGDGVWDYGAPNASGLKISLARPTGIFKGSFLSWFDYPVKKHASKSMAFEGALTPVREDPEDGVEGRGYFLWADKAAVPATGKAYSFKWSYDFLIQGE
;
A
#
# COMPACT_ATOMS: atom_id res chain seq x y z
N ALA A 1 -4.05 14.90 -0.56
CA ALA A 1 -2.70 14.64 -1.07
C ALA A 1 -2.40 13.16 -1.01
N GLY A 2 -1.65 12.65 -1.96
CA GLY A 2 -1.28 11.24 -2.04
C GLY A 2 -0.15 11.02 -3.03
N LYS A 3 0.07 9.75 -3.41
CA LYS A 3 1.03 9.39 -4.44
C LYS A 3 0.41 8.38 -5.41
N LEU A 4 0.83 8.45 -6.65
CA LEU A 4 0.50 7.47 -7.68
C LEU A 4 1.41 6.24 -7.55
N ALA A 5 1.06 5.16 -8.24
CA ALA A 5 1.78 3.89 -8.17
C ALA A 5 3.28 3.97 -8.54
N ASP A 6 3.69 4.97 -9.31
CA ASP A 6 5.10 5.25 -9.63
C ASP A 6 5.82 6.13 -8.58
N GLY A 7 5.11 6.49 -7.50
CA GLY A 7 5.61 7.36 -6.43
C GLY A 7 5.45 8.85 -6.71
N THR A 8 4.84 9.25 -7.83
CA THR A 8 4.60 10.65 -8.14
C THR A 8 3.59 11.24 -7.16
N ALA A 9 3.98 12.32 -6.48
CA ALA A 9 3.12 13.00 -5.54
C ALA A 9 1.98 13.72 -6.26
N VAL A 10 0.77 13.60 -5.73
CA VAL A 10 -0.41 14.33 -6.17
C VAL A 10 -1.06 15.05 -5.01
N SER A 11 -1.59 16.22 -5.27
CA SER A 11 -2.29 17.01 -4.28
C SER A 11 -3.40 17.78 -4.99
N GLN A 12 -4.55 17.77 -4.38
CA GLN A 12 -5.71 18.52 -4.87
C GLN A 12 -6.51 19.08 -3.70
N SER A 13 -7.07 20.25 -3.89
CA SER A 13 -8.18 20.78 -3.09
C SER A 13 -9.34 21.09 -4.05
N GLY A 14 -10.55 20.94 -3.57
CA GLY A 14 -11.73 21.18 -4.39
C GLY A 14 -12.97 21.39 -3.54
N THR A 15 -14.05 21.78 -4.18
CA THR A 15 -15.36 21.95 -3.58
C THR A 15 -16.17 20.67 -3.80
N LEU A 16 -16.95 20.27 -2.80
CA LEU A 16 -17.94 19.23 -2.97
C LEU A 16 -19.14 19.79 -3.74
N ILE A 17 -19.66 18.98 -4.64
CA ILE A 17 -20.79 19.33 -5.50
C ILE A 17 -22.00 18.54 -5.06
N LEU A 18 -23.11 19.20 -4.82
CA LEU A 18 -24.40 18.55 -4.66
C LEU A 18 -25.06 18.46 -6.02
N ASP A 19 -25.30 17.25 -6.51
CA ASP A 19 -25.98 17.05 -7.79
C ASP A 19 -27.51 17.19 -7.65
N GLY A 20 -28.20 17.16 -8.80
CA GLY A 20 -29.66 17.32 -8.85
C GLY A 20 -30.45 16.17 -8.18
N SER A 21 -29.80 15.05 -7.87
CA SER A 21 -30.37 13.91 -7.14
C SER A 21 -30.01 13.90 -5.65
N GLY A 22 -29.29 14.90 -5.17
CA GLY A 22 -28.90 15.02 -3.77
C GLY A 22 -27.61 14.28 -3.40
N ARG A 23 -26.86 13.78 -4.37
CA ARG A 23 -25.56 13.12 -4.13
C ARG A 23 -24.46 14.16 -3.91
N LEU A 24 -23.57 13.87 -2.98
CA LEU A 24 -22.42 14.72 -2.66
C LEU A 24 -21.18 14.18 -3.41
N LEU A 25 -20.69 14.93 -4.37
CA LEU A 25 -19.65 14.51 -5.28
C LEU A 25 -18.37 15.31 -5.09
N ALA A 26 -17.23 14.66 -5.30
CA ALA A 26 -15.93 15.29 -5.46
C ALA A 26 -15.35 15.00 -6.86
N VAL A 27 -14.93 16.03 -7.55
CA VAL A 27 -14.10 15.89 -8.74
C VAL A 27 -12.67 15.71 -8.31
N VAL A 28 -12.06 14.59 -8.67
CA VAL A 28 -10.63 14.35 -8.47
C VAL A 28 -9.93 14.58 -9.79
N TYR A 29 -9.08 15.62 -9.83
CA TYR A 29 -8.25 15.91 -10.98
C TYR A 29 -6.86 16.34 -10.52
N ALA A 30 -5.85 15.66 -11.01
CA ALA A 30 -4.47 16.03 -10.79
C ALA A 30 -3.68 15.90 -12.11
N ALA A 31 -2.89 16.91 -12.43
CA ALA A 31 -1.95 16.90 -13.54
C ALA A 31 -0.52 16.95 -13.02
N PRO A 32 0.11 15.80 -12.71
CA PRO A 32 1.45 15.77 -12.13
C PRO A 32 2.47 16.41 -13.08
N SER A 33 3.35 17.26 -12.58
CA SER A 33 4.32 18.01 -13.38
C SER A 33 5.30 17.13 -14.18
N GLY A 34 5.53 15.90 -13.70
CA GLY A 34 6.34 14.90 -14.39
C GLY A 34 5.65 14.25 -15.60
N TYR A 35 4.34 14.44 -15.75
CA TYR A 35 3.56 13.83 -16.82
C TYR A 35 3.21 14.85 -17.88
N LYS A 36 3.97 14.87 -18.98
CA LYS A 36 3.66 15.76 -20.10
C LYS A 36 2.31 15.36 -20.74
N GLY A 37 1.26 16.11 -20.43
CA GLY A 37 -0.09 15.87 -20.96
C GLY A 37 -0.79 14.65 -20.34
N GLY A 38 -0.38 14.21 -19.16
CA GLY A 38 -1.04 13.17 -18.39
C GLY A 38 -1.84 13.73 -17.21
N SER A 39 -2.75 12.94 -16.70
CA SER A 39 -3.59 13.31 -15.55
C SER A 39 -4.12 12.08 -14.80
N LEU A 40 -4.52 12.32 -13.57
CA LEU A 40 -5.45 11.50 -12.83
C LEU A 40 -6.81 12.22 -12.83
N PHE A 41 -7.86 11.55 -13.22
CA PHE A 41 -9.22 12.09 -13.24
C PHE A 41 -10.23 11.05 -12.78
N GLY A 42 -11.21 11.47 -11.99
CA GLY A 42 -12.35 10.66 -11.62
C GLY A 42 -13.37 11.43 -10.80
N LEU A 43 -14.52 10.83 -10.62
CA LEU A 43 -15.60 11.33 -9.77
C LEU A 43 -15.79 10.40 -8.59
N ALA A 44 -15.76 10.96 -7.39
CA ALA A 44 -16.00 10.25 -6.15
C ALA A 44 -17.32 10.72 -5.54
N GLU A 45 -18.11 9.79 -5.06
CA GLU A 45 -19.33 10.04 -4.29
C GLU A 45 -19.06 9.84 -2.81
N PHE A 46 -19.44 10.82 -1.99
CA PHE A 46 -19.54 10.68 -0.55
C PHE A 46 -20.91 10.12 -0.19
N VAL A 47 -20.93 8.84 0.16
CA VAL A 47 -22.15 8.18 0.58
C VAL A 47 -22.36 8.40 2.08
N ARG A 48 -23.54 8.86 2.43
CA ARG A 48 -23.97 8.97 3.83
C ARG A 48 -25.13 8.01 4.05
N PRO A 49 -24.86 6.78 4.54
CA PRO A 49 -25.94 5.84 4.79
C PRO A 49 -26.86 6.34 5.92
N GLU A 50 -28.09 5.84 5.96
CA GLU A 50 -29.05 6.17 7.04
C GLU A 50 -28.55 5.73 8.41
N ALA A 51 -27.84 4.59 8.45
CA ALA A 51 -27.14 4.09 9.62
C ALA A 51 -25.66 3.83 9.27
N GLY A 52 -24.77 4.25 10.14
CA GLY A 52 -23.33 4.07 9.96
C GLY A 52 -22.60 5.37 9.60
N ALA A 53 -21.29 5.27 9.43
CA ALA A 53 -20.47 6.40 9.08
C ALA A 53 -20.34 6.54 7.55
N PRO A 54 -20.07 7.76 7.06
CA PRO A 54 -19.94 7.99 5.62
C PRO A 54 -18.72 7.29 5.06
N TYR A 55 -18.79 6.92 3.79
CA TYR A 55 -17.67 6.36 3.04
C TYR A 55 -17.56 7.00 1.65
N LEU A 56 -16.47 6.70 0.95
CA LEU A 56 -16.17 7.22 -0.37
C LEU A 56 -16.13 6.06 -1.36
N ARG A 57 -16.81 6.23 -2.49
CA ARG A 57 -16.79 5.27 -3.61
C ARG A 57 -16.66 5.99 -4.95
N PRO A 58 -16.30 5.29 -6.02
CA PRO A 58 -16.40 5.84 -7.37
C PRO A 58 -17.87 6.13 -7.69
N LEU A 59 -18.11 7.23 -8.39
CA LEU A 59 -19.46 7.55 -8.86
C LEU A 59 -19.94 6.47 -9.86
N ASP A 60 -21.07 5.87 -9.56
CA ASP A 60 -21.70 4.82 -10.39
C ASP A 60 -20.74 3.66 -10.76
N GLY A 61 -19.77 3.36 -9.91
CA GLY A 61 -18.77 2.31 -10.11
C GLY A 61 -17.70 2.65 -11.17
N ALA A 62 -17.63 3.88 -11.64
CA ALA A 62 -16.67 4.28 -12.65
C ALA A 62 -15.24 4.35 -12.08
N ALA A 63 -14.30 3.70 -12.75
CA ALA A 63 -12.90 3.77 -12.36
C ALA A 63 -12.32 5.18 -12.56
N PHE A 64 -11.29 5.49 -11.78
CA PHE A 64 -10.49 6.69 -12.00
C PHE A 64 -9.52 6.45 -13.15
N LEU A 65 -9.46 7.38 -14.08
CA LEU A 65 -8.55 7.31 -15.22
C LEU A 65 -7.20 7.92 -14.84
N TRP A 66 -6.15 7.12 -14.87
CA TRP A 66 -4.77 7.57 -14.76
C TRP A 66 -4.07 7.42 -16.10
N SER A 67 -3.59 8.51 -16.65
CA SER A 67 -2.97 8.53 -17.97
C SER A 67 -1.70 9.37 -18.01
N SER A 68 -0.79 9.01 -18.90
CA SER A 68 0.35 9.84 -19.30
C SER A 68 0.62 9.67 -20.78
N ARG A 69 0.77 10.79 -21.51
CA ARG A 69 1.08 10.77 -22.94
C ARG A 69 2.56 10.68 -23.25
N ASN A 70 3.38 11.14 -22.34
CA ASN A 70 4.82 11.11 -22.46
C ASN A 70 5.44 11.05 -21.06
N PRO A 71 5.54 9.87 -20.47
CA PRO A 71 6.24 9.73 -19.21
C PRO A 71 7.70 10.12 -19.43
N ALA A 72 8.20 11.04 -18.61
CA ALA A 72 9.59 11.41 -18.63
C ALA A 72 10.45 10.15 -18.40
N ALA A 73 10.91 9.56 -19.48
CA ALA A 73 12.02 8.62 -19.55
C ALA A 73 12.08 7.48 -18.50
N THR A 74 10.97 7.07 -17.92
CA THR A 74 10.95 5.80 -17.21
C THR A 74 10.59 4.71 -18.20
N ALA A 75 11.46 3.76 -18.38
CA ALA A 75 11.37 2.69 -19.37
C ALA A 75 10.07 1.87 -19.30
N GLU A 76 9.42 1.91 -18.19
CA GLU A 76 8.21 1.14 -17.91
C GLU A 76 7.00 1.59 -18.75
N TYR A 77 6.92 2.88 -19.07
CA TYR A 77 5.76 3.47 -19.77
C TYR A 77 6.17 4.22 -21.06
N GLY A 78 7.22 3.79 -21.72
CA GLY A 78 7.97 4.49 -22.78
C GLY A 78 7.18 5.25 -23.86
N THR A 79 5.91 4.88 -24.13
CA THR A 79 5.06 5.53 -25.14
C THR A 79 3.84 6.23 -24.56
N GLY A 80 3.70 6.22 -23.25
CA GLY A 80 2.48 6.64 -22.56
C GLY A 80 1.61 5.46 -22.16
N PHE A 81 0.65 5.73 -21.29
CA PHE A 81 -0.28 4.74 -20.78
C PHE A 81 -1.64 5.36 -20.44
N SER A 82 -2.63 4.50 -20.33
CA SER A 82 -3.93 4.78 -19.74
C SER A 82 -4.33 3.59 -18.87
N ARG A 83 -4.72 3.84 -17.64
CA ARG A 83 -5.08 2.82 -16.65
C ARG A 83 -6.31 3.26 -15.89
N ASP A 84 -7.20 2.30 -15.67
CA ASP A 84 -8.30 2.45 -14.74
C ASP A 84 -7.81 2.09 -13.34
N LEU A 85 -8.09 2.97 -12.38
CA LEU A 85 -7.76 2.76 -10.98
C LEU A 85 -9.04 2.60 -10.17
N PRO A 86 -9.17 1.56 -9.37
CA PRO A 86 -10.25 1.45 -8.41
C PRO A 86 -10.09 2.55 -7.35
N LEU A 87 -11.20 3.09 -6.89
CA LEU A 87 -11.24 3.97 -5.72
C LEU A 87 -11.87 3.20 -4.57
N ALA A 88 -11.17 3.12 -3.46
CA ALA A 88 -11.75 2.71 -2.20
C ALA A 88 -11.44 3.77 -1.15
N GLY A 89 -12.40 4.12 -0.33
CA GLY A 89 -12.23 5.10 0.72
C GLY A 89 -13.19 4.85 1.86
N GLY A 90 -12.77 5.21 3.05
CA GLY A 90 -13.55 5.04 4.25
C GLY A 90 -13.51 6.28 5.15
N TRP A 91 -14.34 6.26 6.15
CA TRP A 91 -14.35 7.28 7.17
C TRP A 91 -13.35 6.95 8.27
N TYR A 92 -12.55 7.94 8.63
CA TYR A 92 -11.66 7.88 9.77
C TYR A 92 -11.93 9.07 10.69
N SER A 93 -12.25 8.79 11.95
CA SER A 93 -12.48 9.82 12.96
C SER A 93 -11.40 9.77 14.04
N LYS A 94 -10.69 10.86 14.23
CA LYS A 94 -9.69 11.00 15.29
C LYS A 94 -10.28 11.07 16.69
N THR A 95 -11.58 11.33 16.80
CA THR A 95 -12.31 11.51 18.08
C THR A 95 -13.01 10.25 18.54
N GLU A 96 -13.25 9.29 17.64
CA GLU A 96 -13.83 8.01 18.01
C GLU A 96 -12.80 7.13 18.72
N ASN A 97 -13.30 6.27 19.60
CA ASN A 97 -12.46 5.28 20.26
C ASN A 97 -12.19 4.09 19.32
N LEU A 98 -11.27 4.28 18.38
CA LEU A 98 -10.85 3.24 17.44
C LEU A 98 -10.25 2.01 18.14
N TYR A 99 -9.81 2.14 19.40
CA TYR A 99 -9.31 0.99 20.14
C TYR A 99 -10.41 -0.05 20.37
N ALA A 100 -11.61 0.37 20.73
CA ALA A 100 -12.71 -0.56 20.94
C ALA A 100 -13.05 -1.34 19.66
N TYR A 101 -12.92 -0.71 18.52
CA TYR A 101 -13.12 -1.34 17.22
C TYR A 101 -12.00 -2.33 16.90
N TYR A 102 -10.75 -1.88 16.93
CA TYR A 102 -9.60 -2.72 16.52
C TYR A 102 -9.19 -3.77 17.55
N ALA A 103 -9.49 -3.59 18.84
CA ALA A 103 -9.18 -4.57 19.86
C ALA A 103 -10.02 -5.86 19.76
N GLY A 104 -11.13 -5.81 19.03
CA GLY A 104 -11.97 -6.99 18.76
C GLY A 104 -11.57 -7.75 17.50
N LEU A 105 -10.55 -7.29 16.76
CA LEU A 105 -10.12 -7.87 15.50
C LEU A 105 -8.74 -8.48 15.64
N ASP A 106 -8.53 -9.62 14.99
CA ASP A 106 -7.21 -10.22 14.82
C ASP A 106 -6.50 -9.51 13.64
N LEU A 107 -5.87 -8.38 13.96
CA LEU A 107 -5.23 -7.54 12.95
C LEU A 107 -3.93 -8.16 12.44
N ALA A 108 -3.76 -8.16 11.12
CA ALA A 108 -2.52 -8.55 10.48
C ALA A 108 -2.10 -7.55 9.39
N ALA A 109 -0.82 -7.28 9.29
CA ALA A 109 -0.24 -6.52 8.19
C ALA A 109 0.36 -7.47 7.17
N GLY A 110 0.11 -7.22 5.91
CA GLY A 110 0.60 -8.06 4.83
C GLY A 110 0.61 -7.37 3.47
N THR A 111 1.10 -8.12 2.50
CA THR A 111 1.04 -7.75 1.10
C THR A 111 -0.06 -8.55 0.43
N ASP A 112 -0.56 -8.09 -0.71
CA ASP A 112 -1.47 -8.90 -1.50
C ASP A 112 -0.78 -10.21 -1.93
N THR A 113 -1.31 -11.33 -1.47
CA THR A 113 -0.79 -12.67 -1.76
C THR A 113 -0.95 -13.09 -3.22
N ASN A 114 -1.83 -12.41 -3.96
CA ASN A 114 -2.04 -12.66 -5.39
C ASN A 114 -1.04 -11.90 -6.26
N ALA A 115 -0.34 -10.90 -5.72
CA ALA A 115 0.67 -10.18 -6.47
C ALA A 115 1.95 -11.02 -6.61
N PRO A 116 2.63 -10.98 -7.76
CA PRO A 116 3.89 -11.69 -7.93
C PRO A 116 4.94 -11.15 -6.96
N ALA A 117 5.69 -12.07 -6.36
CA ALA A 117 6.77 -11.69 -5.45
C ALA A 117 7.80 -10.79 -6.15
N PRO A 118 8.33 -9.74 -5.49
CA PRO A 118 9.38 -8.92 -6.04
C PRO A 118 10.64 -9.75 -6.34
N GLU A 119 11.34 -9.42 -7.41
CA GLU A 119 12.57 -10.09 -7.81
C GLU A 119 13.80 -9.24 -7.53
N LEU A 120 14.88 -9.87 -7.11
CA LEU A 120 16.20 -9.26 -6.96
C LEU A 120 17.08 -9.66 -8.14
N THR A 121 17.58 -8.68 -8.87
CA THR A 121 18.53 -8.92 -9.95
C THR A 121 19.97 -8.83 -9.44
N VAL A 122 20.74 -9.91 -9.62
CA VAL A 122 22.17 -9.99 -9.28
C VAL A 122 22.94 -10.48 -10.51
N GLY A 123 23.69 -9.59 -11.13
CA GLY A 123 24.31 -9.86 -12.44
C GLY A 123 23.24 -10.06 -13.51
N THR A 124 23.18 -11.24 -14.11
CA THR A 124 22.16 -11.64 -15.10
C THR A 124 21.05 -12.50 -14.53
N ASN A 125 21.15 -12.90 -13.27
CA ASN A 125 20.20 -13.79 -12.62
C ASN A 125 19.14 -13.00 -11.86
N ARG A 126 17.93 -13.56 -11.81
CA ARG A 126 16.78 -13.02 -11.08
C ARG A 126 16.35 -14.01 -10.00
N PHE A 127 16.13 -13.50 -8.81
CA PHE A 127 15.76 -14.27 -7.63
C PHE A 127 14.47 -13.70 -7.09
N ALA A 128 13.41 -14.51 -7.00
CA ALA A 128 12.16 -14.13 -6.37
C ALA A 128 12.36 -13.95 -4.86
N SER A 129 11.61 -13.05 -4.26
CA SER A 129 11.53 -12.96 -2.81
C SER A 129 10.98 -14.26 -2.24
N VAL A 130 11.70 -14.88 -1.34
CA VAL A 130 11.26 -16.09 -0.65
C VAL A 130 10.40 -15.77 0.56
N TRP A 131 10.51 -14.55 1.06
CA TRP A 131 9.69 -14.07 2.15
C TRP A 131 9.42 -12.56 2.04
N TRP A 132 8.18 -12.19 1.92
CA TRP A 132 7.71 -10.80 1.87
C TRP A 132 6.35 -10.61 2.56
N ASN A 133 6.10 -11.48 3.53
CA ASN A 133 4.93 -11.48 4.39
C ASN A 133 3.64 -12.08 3.79
N PRO A 134 3.69 -13.30 3.21
CA PRO A 134 2.49 -13.89 2.61
C PRO A 134 1.37 -14.24 3.63
N ALA A 135 1.74 -14.48 4.88
CA ALA A 135 0.78 -14.89 5.92
C ALA A 135 0.26 -13.73 6.80
N GLY A 136 0.76 -12.51 6.54
CA GLY A 136 0.51 -11.37 7.42
C GLY A 136 1.35 -11.40 8.70
N ILE A 137 1.57 -10.24 9.29
CA ILE A 137 2.22 -10.08 10.60
C ILE A 137 1.18 -9.56 11.57
N ALA A 138 0.94 -10.28 12.64
CA ALA A 138 0.00 -9.90 13.68
C ALA A 138 0.30 -8.49 14.21
N LEU A 139 -0.72 -7.66 14.29
CA LEU A 139 -0.63 -6.30 14.83
C LEU A 139 -1.47 -6.19 16.09
N THR A 140 -0.96 -5.47 17.07
CA THR A 140 -1.68 -5.17 18.30
C THR A 140 -1.93 -3.68 18.40
N PRO A 141 -3.17 -3.22 18.62
CA PRO A 141 -3.45 -1.82 18.91
C PRO A 141 -2.74 -1.37 20.18
N ALA A 142 -1.92 -0.35 20.07
CA ALA A 142 -1.27 0.28 21.22
C ALA A 142 -2.18 1.37 21.82
N VAL A 143 -2.26 1.41 23.14
CA VAL A 143 -3.11 2.37 23.86
C VAL A 143 -2.33 3.11 24.93
N ASN A 144 -2.79 4.32 25.24
CA ASN A 144 -2.30 5.07 26.40
C ASN A 144 -3.10 4.70 27.68
N ALA A 145 -2.71 5.28 28.81
CA ALA A 145 -3.36 5.05 30.10
C ALA A 145 -4.86 5.44 30.14
N ALA A 146 -5.33 6.25 29.20
CA ALA A 146 -6.73 6.63 29.06
C ALA A 146 -7.54 5.70 28.13
N GLY A 147 -6.94 4.58 27.68
CA GLY A 147 -7.58 3.62 26.76
C GLY A 147 -7.73 4.14 25.33
N VAL A 148 -7.00 5.19 24.97
CA VAL A 148 -7.06 5.76 23.63
C VAL A 148 -5.98 5.13 22.76
N MET A 149 -6.35 4.65 21.57
CA MET A 149 -5.42 4.09 20.62
C MET A 149 -4.36 5.12 20.22
N THR A 150 -3.09 4.74 20.33
CA THR A 150 -1.94 5.58 19.98
C THR A 150 -1.19 5.10 18.75
N GLY A 151 -1.40 3.83 18.37
CA GLY A 151 -0.72 3.25 17.23
C GLY A 151 -1.04 1.77 17.03
N LEU A 152 -0.25 1.16 16.17
CA LEU A 152 -0.21 -0.28 15.93
C LEU A 152 1.20 -0.77 16.24
N THR A 153 1.30 -1.94 16.85
CA THR A 153 2.58 -2.56 17.22
C THR A 153 2.70 -3.93 16.56
N ALA A 154 3.80 -4.17 15.88
CA ALA A 154 4.17 -5.49 15.40
C ALA A 154 4.98 -6.25 16.47
N PRO A 155 5.03 -7.60 16.43
CA PRO A 155 5.90 -8.40 17.28
C PRO A 155 7.38 -7.99 17.16
N ALA A 156 8.18 -8.42 18.12
CA ALA A 156 9.62 -8.23 18.05
C ALA A 156 10.19 -8.83 16.74
N ALA A 157 11.10 -8.09 16.12
CA ALA A 157 11.72 -8.53 14.89
C ALA A 157 12.59 -9.78 15.14
N GLY A 158 12.39 -10.80 14.31
CA GLY A 158 13.26 -11.96 14.22
C GLY A 158 14.05 -11.92 12.90
N LYS A 159 15.26 -12.50 12.93
CA LYS A 159 16.02 -12.73 11.68
C LYS A 159 15.77 -14.16 11.22
N PRO A 160 15.80 -14.44 9.92
CA PRO A 160 15.84 -15.81 9.46
C PRO A 160 17.10 -16.52 9.99
N THR A 161 16.99 -17.80 10.27
CA THR A 161 18.06 -18.66 10.79
C THR A 161 18.15 -19.93 9.95
N ASP A 162 19.31 -20.53 9.91
CA ASP A 162 19.53 -21.90 9.41
C ASP A 162 19.81 -22.77 10.63
N GLY A 163 18.74 -23.06 11.38
CA GLY A 163 18.86 -23.67 12.73
C GLY A 163 19.24 -25.14 12.70
N ASP A 164 18.89 -25.87 11.64
CA ASP A 164 19.21 -27.28 11.44
C ASP A 164 20.46 -27.52 10.58
N GLY A 165 21.01 -26.45 9.98
CA GLY A 165 22.23 -26.47 9.21
C GLY A 165 22.10 -27.11 7.81
N ASP A 166 20.88 -27.23 7.29
CA ASP A 166 20.60 -27.82 5.98
C ASP A 166 20.92 -26.86 4.82
N GLY A 167 21.19 -25.60 5.16
CA GLY A 167 21.50 -24.52 4.22
C GLY A 167 20.28 -23.84 3.63
N VAL A 168 19.10 -24.13 4.12
CA VAL A 168 17.84 -23.43 3.87
C VAL A 168 17.55 -22.50 5.05
N TRP A 169 17.05 -21.32 4.77
CA TRP A 169 16.74 -20.34 5.81
C TRP A 169 15.29 -20.48 6.30
N ASP A 170 15.14 -20.54 7.62
CA ASP A 170 13.85 -20.55 8.29
C ASP A 170 13.34 -19.12 8.50
N TYR A 171 12.17 -18.82 7.98
CA TYR A 171 11.49 -17.53 8.12
C TYR A 171 10.32 -17.61 9.14
N GLY A 172 10.38 -18.55 10.07
CA GLY A 172 9.29 -18.85 11.00
C GLY A 172 9.10 -17.87 12.17
N ALA A 173 9.94 -16.85 12.30
CA ALA A 173 9.73 -15.84 13.34
C ALA A 173 8.45 -15.04 13.12
N PRO A 174 7.68 -14.70 14.16
CA PRO A 174 6.41 -13.97 14.05
C PRO A 174 6.51 -12.64 13.31
N ASN A 175 7.72 -12.06 13.24
CA ASN A 175 8.02 -10.86 12.47
C ASN A 175 9.38 -11.01 11.79
N ALA A 176 9.51 -11.98 10.90
CA ALA A 176 10.74 -12.26 10.18
C ALA A 176 11.18 -11.11 9.28
N SER A 177 10.24 -10.29 8.79
CA SER A 177 10.55 -9.10 8.00
C SER A 177 11.02 -7.91 8.83
N GLY A 178 10.99 -7.98 10.15
CA GLY A 178 11.30 -6.83 10.98
C GLY A 178 10.37 -5.64 10.70
N LEU A 179 9.09 -5.91 10.44
CA LEU A 179 8.07 -4.90 10.19
C LEU A 179 8.07 -3.86 11.32
N LYS A 180 8.15 -2.61 10.93
CA LYS A 180 7.94 -1.45 11.79
C LYS A 180 6.80 -0.64 11.21
N ILE A 181 5.82 -0.29 12.04
CA ILE A 181 4.66 0.48 11.64
C ILE A 181 4.44 1.64 12.61
N SER A 182 4.03 2.76 12.10
CA SER A 182 3.60 3.93 12.88
C SER A 182 2.30 4.47 12.33
N LEU A 183 1.43 4.95 13.20
CA LEU A 183 0.14 5.53 12.86
C LEU A 183 0.09 6.99 13.25
N ALA A 184 -0.23 7.85 12.29
CA ALA A 184 -0.55 9.24 12.56
C ALA A 184 -2.02 9.35 12.96
N ARG A 185 -2.32 9.24 14.26
CA ARG A 185 -3.67 9.23 14.81
C ARG A 185 -4.59 10.37 14.29
N PRO A 186 -4.13 11.62 14.09
CA PRO A 186 -5.03 12.67 13.62
C PRO A 186 -5.60 12.45 12.22
N THR A 187 -4.95 11.61 11.41
CA THR A 187 -5.27 11.44 9.98
C THR A 187 -5.56 10.00 9.59
N GLY A 188 -5.29 9.01 10.45
CA GLY A 188 -5.36 7.60 10.11
C GLY A 188 -4.28 7.12 9.15
N ILE A 189 -3.31 7.97 8.81
CA ILE A 189 -2.20 7.59 7.93
C ILE A 189 -1.24 6.69 8.69
N PHE A 190 -0.98 5.52 8.16
CA PHE A 190 0.09 4.65 8.64
C PHE A 190 1.27 4.64 7.67
N LYS A 191 2.45 4.39 8.20
CA LYS A 191 3.68 4.23 7.43
C LYS A 191 4.69 3.39 8.17
N GLY A 192 5.63 2.83 7.44
CA GLY A 192 6.65 2.00 8.06
C GLY A 192 7.64 1.43 7.07
N SER A 193 8.28 0.35 7.49
CA SER A 193 9.20 -0.41 6.66
C SER A 193 9.24 -1.88 7.06
N PHE A 194 9.59 -2.74 6.12
CA PHE A 194 9.87 -4.14 6.34
C PHE A 194 11.03 -4.60 5.46
N LEU A 195 11.55 -5.79 5.71
CA LEU A 195 12.59 -6.44 4.92
C LEU A 195 11.95 -7.52 4.03
N SER A 196 12.18 -7.46 2.74
CA SER A 196 11.97 -8.57 1.84
C SER A 196 13.25 -9.40 1.75
N TRP A 197 13.15 -10.73 1.85
CA TRP A 197 14.28 -11.63 1.88
C TRP A 197 14.39 -12.42 0.58
N PHE A 198 15.63 -12.68 0.16
CA PHE A 198 15.97 -13.37 -1.07
C PHE A 198 17.09 -14.37 -0.80
N ASP A 199 16.91 -15.63 -1.18
CA ASP A 199 17.92 -16.65 -1.11
C ASP A 199 18.69 -16.73 -2.44
N TYR A 200 19.91 -16.24 -2.42
CA TYR A 200 20.82 -16.28 -3.55
C TYR A 200 22.28 -16.08 -3.13
N PRO A 201 23.23 -16.68 -3.83
CA PRO A 201 23.22 -18.02 -4.37
C PRO A 201 23.10 -19.02 -3.22
N VAL A 202 23.04 -20.31 -3.51
CA VAL A 202 22.91 -21.37 -2.50
C VAL A 202 23.68 -21.06 -1.21
N LYS A 203 22.99 -21.15 -0.05
CA LYS A 203 23.51 -20.84 1.30
C LYS A 203 23.80 -19.34 1.54
N LYS A 204 23.29 -18.46 0.73
CA LYS A 204 23.34 -17.01 0.97
C LYS A 204 21.95 -16.42 0.90
N HIS A 205 21.69 -15.40 1.69
CA HIS A 205 20.47 -14.62 1.61
C HIS A 205 20.81 -13.13 1.63
N ALA A 206 19.91 -12.35 1.09
CA ALA A 206 19.97 -10.91 1.15
C ALA A 206 18.62 -10.36 1.56
N SER A 207 18.63 -9.16 2.09
CA SER A 207 17.40 -8.43 2.36
C SER A 207 17.40 -7.08 1.68
N LYS A 208 16.20 -6.62 1.35
CA LYS A 208 15.99 -5.26 0.85
C LYS A 208 14.89 -4.59 1.68
N SER A 209 15.20 -3.42 2.22
CA SER A 209 14.23 -2.64 2.99
C SER A 209 13.21 -1.99 2.06
N MET A 210 11.95 -2.17 2.40
CA MET A 210 10.79 -1.61 1.71
C MET A 210 10.11 -0.61 2.64
N ALA A 211 9.96 0.62 2.21
CA ALA A 211 9.12 1.59 2.90
C ALA A 211 7.70 1.54 2.34
N PHE A 212 6.72 1.61 3.21
CA PHE A 212 5.31 1.64 2.84
C PHE A 212 4.58 2.81 3.50
N GLU A 213 3.46 3.20 2.91
CA GLU A 213 2.51 4.15 3.50
C GLU A 213 1.09 3.81 3.06
N GLY A 214 0.11 4.19 3.89
CA GLY A 214 -1.30 3.93 3.62
C GLY A 214 -2.22 4.67 4.57
N ALA A 215 -3.50 4.34 4.51
CA ALA A 215 -4.52 4.91 5.38
C ALA A 215 -5.41 3.80 5.95
N LEU A 216 -5.81 3.96 7.22
CA LEU A 216 -6.86 3.16 7.83
C LEU A 216 -8.21 3.57 7.24
N THR A 217 -9.05 2.58 7.00
CA THR A 217 -10.41 2.74 6.45
C THR A 217 -11.41 1.91 7.25
N PRO A 218 -11.58 2.18 8.55
CA PRO A 218 -12.42 1.35 9.44
C PRO A 218 -13.88 1.33 9.00
N VAL A 219 -14.34 2.39 8.34
CA VAL A 219 -15.68 2.44 7.76
C VAL A 219 -15.55 2.62 6.26
N ARG A 220 -16.09 1.67 5.49
CA ARG A 220 -15.97 1.57 4.04
C ARG A 220 -17.23 0.95 3.42
N GLU A 221 -17.29 0.91 2.09
CA GLU A 221 -18.44 0.38 1.35
C GLU A 221 -18.66 -1.12 1.62
N ASP A 222 -17.59 -1.89 1.64
CA ASP A 222 -17.61 -3.34 1.88
C ASP A 222 -16.76 -3.67 3.13
N PRO A 223 -17.39 -3.76 4.30
CA PRO A 223 -16.68 -4.15 5.52
C PRO A 223 -16.32 -5.64 5.55
N GLU A 224 -16.98 -6.47 4.75
CA GLU A 224 -16.77 -7.94 4.74
C GLU A 224 -15.48 -8.34 4.00
N ASP A 225 -14.82 -7.40 3.31
CA ASP A 225 -13.53 -7.67 2.67
C ASP A 225 -12.37 -7.86 3.67
N GLY A 226 -12.64 -7.63 4.97
CA GLY A 226 -11.64 -7.75 6.04
C GLY A 226 -10.48 -6.74 5.97
N VAL A 227 -10.49 -5.79 5.01
CA VAL A 227 -9.36 -4.87 4.82
C VAL A 227 -9.56 -3.59 5.61
N GLU A 228 -8.88 -3.47 6.74
CA GLU A 228 -8.95 -2.35 7.69
C GLU A 228 -8.07 -1.16 7.30
N GLY A 229 -7.11 -1.38 6.41
CA GLY A 229 -6.25 -0.33 5.90
C GLY A 229 -5.60 -0.73 4.58
N ARG A 230 -5.51 0.25 3.68
CA ARG A 230 -4.88 0.08 2.37
C ARG A 230 -3.71 1.02 2.23
N GLY A 231 -2.63 0.49 1.72
CA GLY A 231 -1.41 1.22 1.46
C GLY A 231 -0.64 0.60 0.31
N TYR A 232 0.54 1.09 0.09
CA TYR A 232 1.42 0.59 -0.95
C TYR A 232 2.89 0.73 -0.57
N PHE A 233 3.74 -0.05 -1.21
CA PHE A 233 5.17 0.16 -1.25
C PHE A 233 5.70 0.11 -2.68
N LEU A 234 6.85 0.71 -2.89
CA LEU A 234 7.50 0.73 -4.19
C LEU A 234 8.74 -0.16 -4.18
N TRP A 235 8.74 -1.15 -5.04
CA TRP A 235 9.93 -1.93 -5.35
C TRP A 235 10.70 -1.26 -6.48
N ALA A 236 11.92 -0.80 -6.18
CA ALA A 236 12.80 -0.27 -7.20
C ALA A 236 13.79 -1.35 -7.66
N ASP A 237 13.81 -1.65 -8.93
CA ASP A 237 14.75 -2.56 -9.55
C ASP A 237 15.49 -1.89 -10.71
N LYS A 238 16.54 -2.54 -11.17
CA LYS A 238 17.31 -2.10 -12.34
C LYS A 238 17.23 -3.17 -13.40
N ALA A 239 16.67 -2.86 -14.56
CA ALA A 239 16.72 -3.72 -15.71
C ALA A 239 17.77 -3.22 -16.70
N ALA A 240 18.51 -4.13 -17.29
CA ALA A 240 19.34 -3.82 -18.44
C ALA A 240 18.44 -3.59 -19.66
N VAL A 241 18.65 -2.50 -20.38
CA VAL A 241 17.99 -2.27 -21.64
C VAL A 241 18.71 -3.02 -22.74
N PRO A 242 18.04 -3.97 -23.38
CA PRO A 242 18.67 -4.79 -24.40
C PRO A 242 19.27 -3.97 -25.56
N ALA A 243 18.64 -2.88 -25.95
CA ALA A 243 19.01 -2.12 -27.15
C ALA A 243 20.10 -1.06 -26.93
N THR A 244 20.34 -0.58 -25.71
CA THR A 244 21.24 0.56 -25.45
C THR A 244 22.32 0.30 -24.41
N GLY A 245 22.29 -0.83 -23.73
CA GLY A 245 23.22 -1.16 -22.64
C GLY A 245 23.08 -0.29 -21.39
N LYS A 246 22.13 0.65 -21.36
CA LYS A 246 21.87 1.50 -20.20
C LYS A 246 20.98 0.77 -19.21
N ALA A 247 21.33 0.80 -17.93
CA ALA A 247 20.46 0.32 -16.87
C ALA A 247 19.34 1.32 -16.64
N TYR A 248 18.09 0.86 -16.68
CA TYR A 248 16.94 1.62 -16.19
C TYR A 248 16.65 1.26 -14.75
N SER A 249 16.27 2.26 -13.98
CA SER A 249 15.62 2.05 -12.70
C SER A 249 14.11 2.16 -12.93
N PHE A 250 13.39 1.12 -12.61
CA PHE A 250 11.93 1.13 -12.62
C PHE A 250 11.40 0.80 -11.23
N LYS A 251 10.15 1.19 -10.99
CA LYS A 251 9.47 0.95 -9.72
C LYS A 251 8.17 0.23 -10.00
N TRP A 252 7.95 -0.83 -9.24
CA TRP A 252 6.68 -1.53 -9.18
C TRP A 252 5.95 -1.12 -7.91
N SER A 253 4.66 -0.88 -8.02
CA SER A 253 3.80 -0.70 -6.87
C SER A 253 3.21 -2.03 -6.44
N TYR A 254 3.24 -2.27 -5.14
CA TYR A 254 2.63 -3.43 -4.50
C TYR A 254 1.71 -2.95 -3.38
N ASP A 255 0.60 -3.63 -3.20
CA ASP A 255 -0.32 -3.33 -2.12
C ASP A 255 0.25 -3.77 -0.77
N PHE A 256 0.02 -2.93 0.23
CA PHE A 256 0.27 -3.22 1.63
C PHE A 256 -1.05 -3.08 2.37
N LEU A 257 -1.51 -4.16 2.99
CA LEU A 257 -2.82 -4.26 3.60
C LEU A 257 -2.69 -4.38 5.12
N ILE A 258 -3.66 -3.82 5.83
CA ILE A 258 -3.97 -4.19 7.22
C ILE A 258 -5.31 -4.87 7.16
N GLN A 259 -5.34 -6.12 7.59
CA GLN A 259 -6.53 -6.97 7.56
C GLN A 259 -6.95 -7.27 8.98
N GLY A 260 -8.24 -7.51 9.20
CA GLY A 260 -8.83 -7.91 10.47
C GLY A 260 -9.90 -8.97 10.26
N GLU A 261 -9.93 -9.97 11.12
CA GLU A 261 -10.94 -11.01 11.18
C GLU A 261 -11.78 -10.89 12.47
#